data_4a5036b9cb65fb3f3cee1a69a29bdcaf
#
_entry.id   4a5036b9cb65fb3f3cee1a69a29bdcaf
#
_cell.length_a   1.000
_cell.length_b   1.000
_cell.length_c   1.000
_cell.angle_alpha   90.00
_cell.angle_beta   90.00
_cell.angle_gamma   90.00
#
_symmetry.space_group_name_H-M   'P 1'
#
loop_
_entity.id
_entity.type
_entity.pdbx_description
1 polymer ?
#
loop_
_entity_poly.entity_id
_entity_poly.type
_entity_poly.pdbx_seq_one_letter_code
_entity_poly.pdbx_strand_id
1 'polypeptide(L)' 'MDKIHEIRVEEVNDHEEGKHFYRVYMEINETIKIIGESEIKPQLIRYVSEVY' A
#
# COMPACT_ATOMS: atom_id res chain seq x y z
N MET A 1 14.69 5.42 16.09
CA MET A 1 13.32 4.97 15.87
C MET A 1 12.81 5.49 14.53
N ASP A 2 12.30 4.59 13.70
CA ASP A 2 11.85 4.97 12.37
C ASP A 2 10.56 5.79 12.43
N LYS A 3 10.48 6.78 11.55
CA LYS A 3 9.27 7.61 11.45
C LYS A 3 8.61 7.35 10.11
N ILE A 4 7.30 7.18 10.16
CA ILE A 4 6.50 7.08 8.95
C ILE A 4 6.23 8.49 8.45
N HIS A 5 6.72 8.80 7.24
CA HIS A 5 6.51 10.12 6.63
C HIS A 5 5.21 10.18 5.85
N GLU A 6 4.88 9.10 5.18
CA GLU A 6 3.71 9.09 4.30
C GLU A 6 3.22 7.67 4.04
N ILE A 7 1.91 7.54 3.90
CA ILE A 7 1.28 6.30 3.46
C ILE A 7 0.48 6.62 2.20
N ARG A 8 0.69 5.83 1.16
CA ARG A 8 0.00 6.00 -0.12
C ARG A 8 -0.70 4.71 -0.52
N VAL A 9 -1.85 4.86 -1.17
CA VAL A 9 -2.56 3.74 -1.78
C VAL A 9 -2.52 3.96 -3.29
N GLU A 10 -2.04 2.96 -4.01
CA GLU A 10 -1.94 3.01 -5.47
C GLU A 10 -2.86 1.99 -6.09
N GLU A 11 -3.58 2.40 -7.14
CA GLU A 11 -4.38 1.50 -7.94
C GLU A 11 -3.51 0.95 -9.05
N VAL A 12 -3.38 -0.37 -9.11
CA VAL A 12 -2.55 -1.04 -10.11
C VAL A 12 -3.41 -1.85 -11.07
N ASN A 13 -3.26 -1.60 -12.35
CA ASN A 13 -3.95 -2.34 -13.41
C ASN A 13 -2.91 -3.13 -14.21
N ASP A 14 -2.97 -4.44 -14.13
CA ASP A 14 -2.11 -5.31 -14.91
C ASP A 14 -2.89 -5.83 -16.12
N HIS A 15 -2.69 -5.20 -17.24
CA HIS A 15 -3.41 -5.53 -18.47
C HIS A 15 -2.98 -6.88 -19.07
N GLU A 16 -1.76 -7.29 -18.83
CA GLU A 16 -1.25 -8.55 -19.35
C GLU A 16 -1.90 -9.76 -18.68
N GLU A 17 -2.08 -9.68 -17.38
CA GLU A 17 -2.72 -10.76 -16.62
C GLU A 17 -4.19 -10.49 -16.32
N GLY A 18 -4.69 -9.34 -16.70
CA GLY A 18 -6.07 -8.95 -16.46
C GLY A 18 -6.38 -8.78 -14.98
N LYS A 19 -5.40 -8.34 -14.20
CA LYS A 19 -5.56 -8.14 -12.77
C LYS A 19 -5.71 -6.67 -12.42
N HIS A 20 -6.51 -6.41 -11.41
CA HIS A 20 -6.70 -5.08 -10.86
C HIS A 20 -6.63 -5.20 -9.35
N PHE A 21 -5.71 -4.46 -8.73
CA PHE A 21 -5.56 -4.50 -7.28
C PHE A 21 -5.03 -3.18 -6.76
N TYR A 22 -5.04 -3.05 -5.44
CA TYR A 22 -4.53 -1.88 -4.77
C TYR A 22 -3.30 -2.25 -3.97
N ARG A 23 -2.35 -1.33 -3.90
CA ARG A 23 -1.09 -1.55 -3.18
C ARG A 23 -0.87 -0.40 -2.22
N VAL A 24 -0.48 -0.72 -1.00
CA VAL A 24 -0.18 0.29 0.02
C VAL A 24 1.33 0.41 0.17
N TYR A 25 1.82 1.63 0.04
CA TYR A 25 3.22 1.95 0.24
C TYR A 25 3.38 2.76 1.53
N MET A 26 4.52 2.59 2.16
CA MET A 26 4.88 3.34 3.34
C MET A 26 6.28 3.91 3.14
N GLU A 27 6.45 5.22 3.38
CA GLU A 27 7.76 5.84 3.33
C GLU A 27 8.30 6.01 4.74
N ILE A 28 9.44 5.39 5.00
CA ILE A 28 10.14 5.49 6.28
C ILE A 28 11.59 5.85 5.99
N ASN A 29 12.08 6.95 6.59
CA ASN A 29 13.48 7.37 6.43
C ASN A 29 13.98 7.34 4.98
N GLU A 30 13.17 7.91 4.07
CA GLU A 30 13.46 8.00 2.64
C GLU A 30 13.45 6.65 1.93
N THR A 31 12.99 5.59 2.58
CA THR A 31 12.84 4.27 1.98
C THR A 31 11.37 3.96 1.79
N ILE A 32 11.00 3.55 0.58
CA ILE A 32 9.63 3.19 0.26
C ILE A 32 9.48 1.68 0.36
N LYS A 33 8.50 1.23 1.14
CA LYS A 33 8.22 -0.19 1.33
C LYS A 33 6.76 -0.49 1.01
N ILE A 34 6.52 -1.66 0.43
CA ILE A 34 5.17 -2.15 0.20
C ILE A 34 4.73 -2.87 1.47
N ILE A 35 3.63 -2.42 2.07
CA ILE A 35 3.14 -3.01 3.32
C ILE A 35 1.90 -3.88 3.12
N GLY A 36 1.24 -3.77 1.98
CA GLY A 36 0.08 -4.62 1.72
C GLY A 36 -0.43 -4.49 0.30
N GLU A 37 -1.15 -5.50 -0.13
CA GLU A 37 -1.80 -5.53 -1.43
C GLU A 37 -3.15 -6.21 -1.28
N SER A 38 -4.19 -5.72 -1.97
CA SER A 38 -5.51 -6.32 -1.93
C SER A 38 -6.30 -5.96 -3.17
N GLU A 39 -7.15 -6.87 -3.61
CA GLU A 39 -8.09 -6.61 -4.69
C GLU A 39 -9.25 -5.75 -4.19
N ILE A 40 -9.42 -5.67 -2.88
CA ILE A 40 -10.51 -4.93 -2.25
C ILE A 40 -9.94 -3.76 -1.45
N LYS A 41 -10.28 -2.54 -1.88
CA LYS A 41 -9.78 -1.33 -1.24
C LYS A 41 -10.05 -1.25 0.27
N PRO A 42 -11.23 -1.62 0.77
CA PRO A 42 -11.48 -1.58 2.21
C PRO A 42 -10.54 -2.43 3.05
N GLN A 43 -10.00 -3.52 2.50
CA GLN A 43 -9.05 -4.35 3.23
C GLN A 43 -7.71 -3.65 3.44
N LEU A 44 -7.34 -2.76 2.52
CA LEU A 44 -6.10 -1.99 2.65
C LEU A 44 -6.18 -0.99 3.80
N ILE A 45 -7.36 -0.52 4.12
CA ILE A 45 -7.55 0.41 5.22
C ILE A 45 -7.13 -0.24 6.54
N ARG A 46 -7.29 -1.56 6.64
CA ARG A 46 -6.86 -2.30 7.83
C ARG A 46 -5.35 -2.25 7.99
N TYR A 47 -4.60 -2.41 6.89
CA TYR A 47 -3.15 -2.31 6.94
C TYR A 47 -2.70 -0.93 7.38
N VAL A 48 -3.35 0.10 6.86
CA VAL A 48 -3.03 1.47 7.24
C VAL A 48 -3.29 1.70 8.72
N SER A 49 -4.41 1.18 9.23
CA SER A 49 -4.76 1.32 10.64
C SER A 49 -3.78 0.59 11.56
N GLU A 50 -3.28 -0.56 11.13
CA GLU A 50 -2.31 -1.32 11.92
C GLU A 50 -0.95 -0.64 11.98
N VAL A 51 -0.58 0.06 10.92
CA VAL A 51 0.71 0.77 10.85
C VAL A 51 0.66 2.08 11.60
N TYR A 52 -0.43 2.81 11.51
CA TYR A 52 -0.62 4.08 12.21
C TYR A 52 -1.03 3.87 13.66
#